data_26caadab3b3ddfedf14c6dfd991dec71
#
_entry.id   26caadab3b3ddfedf14c6dfd991dec71
#
_cell.length_a   1.000
_cell.length_b   1.000
_cell.length_c   1.000
_cell.angle_alpha   90.00
_cell.angle_beta   90.00
_cell.angle_gamma   90.00
#
_symmetry.space_group_name_H-M   'P 1'
#
loop_
_entity.id
_entity.type
_entity.pdbx_description
1 polymer ?
#
loop_
_entity_poly.entity_id
_entity_poly.type
_entity_poly.pdbx_seq_one_letter_code
_entity_poly.pdbx_strand_id
1 'polypeptide(L)'
;SQCFAAWFSQCPGLKVVAPYDAEDAKGLLKAAIRDPNPVVFLENELLYGVSFPLSDAAQSKDFVLPLGKAHVAKEGTDVTFVTFSKMVGTCLDAAAKLEAEHGISAEVVNLRTLRPLDRDAVIDSVKKTNRLVAVEEGWPQCGITSEICAIVMESEAFDYLDAPVERVTGADVPMAYAIPLEKMSLPQVDDIVAAALRTNDRKMYGVA
;
A
#
# COMPACT_ATOMS: atom_id res chain seq x y z
N SER A 1 5.96 -9.55 12.95
CA SER A 1 6.13 -10.87 12.35
C SER A 1 5.61 -10.90 10.91
N GLN A 2 5.09 -12.04 10.41
CA GLN A 2 4.78 -12.23 8.99
C GLN A 2 3.48 -11.53 8.56
N CYS A 3 3.44 -11.12 7.29
CA CYS A 3 2.23 -10.63 6.64
C CYS A 3 1.53 -11.77 5.89
N PHE A 4 0.30 -12.11 6.29
CA PHE A 4 -0.51 -13.16 5.67
C PHE A 4 -1.55 -12.62 4.68
N ALA A 5 -1.43 -11.37 4.27
CA ALA A 5 -2.37 -10.71 3.38
C ALA A 5 -2.63 -11.51 2.09
N ALA A 6 -1.57 -11.98 1.44
CA ALA A 6 -1.66 -12.76 0.21
C ALA A 6 -2.42 -14.08 0.37
N TRP A 7 -2.26 -14.77 1.50
CA TRP A 7 -2.94 -16.06 1.75
C TRP A 7 -4.45 -15.94 1.77
N PHE A 8 -4.97 -14.91 2.44
CA PHE A 8 -6.41 -14.71 2.55
C PHE A 8 -7.00 -14.02 1.32
N SER A 9 -6.24 -13.10 0.70
CA SER A 9 -6.75 -12.31 -0.43
C SER A 9 -6.97 -13.15 -1.69
N GLN A 10 -6.30 -14.28 -1.86
CA GLN A 10 -6.53 -15.18 -2.99
C GLN A 10 -7.85 -15.97 -2.88
N CYS A 11 -8.44 -16.11 -1.69
CA CYS A 11 -9.61 -16.96 -1.46
C CYS A 11 -10.91 -16.27 -1.91
N PRO A 12 -11.61 -16.75 -2.98
CA PRO A 12 -12.93 -16.24 -3.35
C PRO A 12 -13.93 -16.44 -2.21
N GLY A 13 -14.82 -15.44 -2.01
CA GLY A 13 -15.83 -15.46 -0.96
C GLY A 13 -15.39 -14.84 0.36
N LEU A 14 -14.08 -14.67 0.59
CA LEU A 14 -13.59 -13.86 1.71
C LEU A 14 -13.52 -12.38 1.31
N LYS A 15 -13.74 -11.49 2.27
CA LYS A 15 -13.27 -10.10 2.20
C LYS A 15 -12.05 -9.94 3.10
N VAL A 16 -11.08 -9.12 2.67
CA VAL A 16 -9.83 -8.93 3.40
C VAL A 16 -9.55 -7.44 3.55
N VAL A 17 -9.37 -7.00 4.78
CA VAL A 17 -9.23 -5.59 5.17
C VAL A 17 -7.94 -5.41 5.96
N ALA A 18 -7.21 -4.35 5.69
CA ALA A 18 -5.92 -4.05 6.33
C ALA A 18 -5.84 -2.54 6.67
N PRO A 19 -6.34 -2.12 7.84
CA PRO A 19 -6.38 -0.73 8.25
C PRO A 19 -4.98 -0.17 8.52
N TYR A 20 -4.84 1.14 8.36
CA TYR A 20 -3.63 1.87 8.73
C TYR A 20 -3.85 2.75 9.96
N ASP A 21 -4.79 3.68 9.92
CA ASP A 21 -5.01 4.67 10.96
C ASP A 21 -6.26 4.38 11.81
N ALA A 22 -6.54 5.26 12.77
CA ALA A 22 -7.68 5.10 13.67
C ALA A 22 -9.04 5.24 12.96
N GLU A 23 -9.12 6.03 11.89
CA GLU A 23 -10.34 6.14 11.07
C GLU A 23 -10.59 4.87 10.30
N ASP A 24 -9.54 4.33 9.68
CA ASP A 24 -9.59 3.04 8.99
C ASP A 24 -10.04 1.93 9.96
N ALA A 25 -9.37 1.82 11.11
CA ALA A 25 -9.68 0.80 12.10
C ALA A 25 -11.15 0.87 12.55
N LYS A 26 -11.64 2.08 12.90
CA LYS A 26 -13.02 2.28 13.33
C LYS A 26 -14.02 2.03 12.21
N GLY A 27 -13.81 2.69 11.07
CA GLY A 27 -14.79 2.71 9.97
C GLY A 27 -14.90 1.37 9.26
N LEU A 28 -13.75 0.74 8.98
CA LEU A 28 -13.71 -0.55 8.29
C LEU A 28 -14.14 -1.71 9.20
N LEU A 29 -13.79 -1.70 10.51
CA LEU A 29 -14.25 -2.74 11.43
C LEU A 29 -15.76 -2.73 11.58
N LYS A 30 -16.37 -1.56 11.69
CA LYS A 30 -17.83 -1.43 11.72
C LYS A 30 -18.49 -1.87 10.42
N ALA A 31 -17.87 -1.61 9.29
CA ALA A 31 -18.32 -2.14 7.99
C ALA A 31 -18.21 -3.66 7.95
N ALA A 32 -17.08 -4.21 8.40
CA ALA A 32 -16.84 -5.65 8.45
C ALA A 32 -17.87 -6.40 9.31
N ILE A 33 -18.22 -5.86 10.49
CA ILE A 33 -19.24 -6.45 11.38
C ILE A 33 -20.64 -6.45 10.72
N ARG A 34 -20.94 -5.47 9.88
CA ARG A 34 -22.23 -5.34 9.20
C ARG A 34 -22.31 -6.08 7.87
N ASP A 35 -21.19 -6.54 7.36
CA ASP A 35 -21.13 -7.29 6.10
C ASP A 35 -21.65 -8.72 6.31
N PRO A 36 -22.55 -9.22 5.44
CA PRO A 36 -23.06 -10.59 5.56
C PRO A 36 -22.07 -11.69 5.16
N ASN A 37 -20.92 -11.30 4.58
CA ASN A 37 -19.87 -12.24 4.17
C ASN A 37 -18.77 -12.32 5.24
N PRO A 38 -17.96 -13.39 5.26
CA PRO A 38 -16.82 -13.48 6.16
C PRO A 38 -15.77 -12.44 5.80
N VAL A 39 -15.31 -11.68 6.78
CA VAL A 39 -14.28 -10.64 6.63
C VAL A 39 -13.07 -11.00 7.48
N VAL A 40 -11.91 -11.11 6.84
CA VAL A 40 -10.62 -11.21 7.51
C VAL A 40 -10.10 -9.79 7.72
N PHE A 41 -9.89 -9.41 8.99
CA PHE A 41 -9.44 -8.08 9.38
C PHE A 41 -8.00 -8.17 9.87
N LEU A 42 -7.04 -7.68 9.07
CA LEU A 42 -5.61 -7.81 9.32
C LEU A 42 -5.07 -6.56 10.01
N GLU A 43 -4.98 -6.62 11.32
CA GLU A 43 -4.41 -5.54 12.13
C GLU A 43 -2.90 -5.70 12.27
N ASN A 44 -2.16 -4.59 12.19
CA ASN A 44 -0.73 -4.58 12.50
C ASN A 44 -0.54 -4.22 13.97
N GLU A 45 0.05 -5.12 14.74
CA GLU A 45 0.24 -4.96 16.19
C GLU A 45 1.03 -3.68 16.55
N LEU A 46 1.99 -3.27 15.73
CA LEU A 46 2.80 -2.08 15.98
C LEU A 46 2.00 -0.77 15.88
N LEU A 47 0.83 -0.79 15.23
CA LEU A 47 -0.04 0.37 15.14
C LEU A 47 -0.89 0.61 16.40
N TYR A 48 -1.04 -0.38 17.30
CA TYR A 48 -1.84 -0.22 18.52
C TYR A 48 -1.34 0.87 19.46
N GLY A 49 -0.04 1.13 19.49
CA GLY A 49 0.57 2.17 20.29
C GLY A 49 0.67 3.53 19.58
N VAL A 50 0.22 3.64 18.33
CA VAL A 50 0.32 4.88 17.55
C VAL A 50 -0.95 5.71 17.69
N SER A 51 -0.79 6.99 18.02
CA SER A 51 -1.90 7.94 18.07
C SER A 51 -2.11 8.57 16.70
N PHE A 52 -3.36 8.57 16.24
CA PHE A 52 -3.77 9.20 14.99
C PHE A 52 -4.81 10.30 15.25
N PRO A 53 -4.81 11.39 14.47
CA PRO A 53 -5.92 12.34 14.51
C PRO A 53 -7.21 11.68 14.05
N LEU A 54 -8.34 12.13 14.59
CA LEU A 54 -9.67 11.73 14.12
C LEU A 54 -10.40 12.96 13.60
N SER A 55 -10.99 12.86 12.43
CA SER A 55 -11.89 13.89 11.91
C SER A 55 -13.18 13.94 12.73
N ASP A 56 -13.90 15.07 12.64
CA ASP A 56 -15.21 15.20 13.31
C ASP A 56 -16.19 14.13 12.79
N ALA A 57 -16.14 13.80 11.51
CA ALA A 57 -16.94 12.73 10.93
C ALA A 57 -16.64 11.37 11.58
N ALA A 58 -15.36 11.07 11.81
CA ALA A 58 -14.92 9.82 12.40
C ALA A 58 -15.26 9.70 13.89
N GLN A 59 -15.53 10.81 14.58
CA GLN A 59 -16.01 10.79 15.97
C GLN A 59 -17.44 10.27 16.09
N SER A 60 -18.25 10.39 15.03
CA SER A 60 -19.64 9.91 15.03
C SER A 60 -19.72 8.41 15.34
N LYS A 61 -20.74 8.04 16.16
CA LYS A 61 -21.08 6.62 16.40
C LYS A 61 -21.52 5.90 15.12
N ASP A 62 -21.98 6.63 14.10
CA ASP A 62 -22.50 6.06 12.86
C ASP A 62 -21.45 6.05 11.72
N PHE A 63 -20.23 6.52 12.01
CA PHE A 63 -19.14 6.50 11.05
C PHE A 63 -18.80 5.10 10.57
N VAL A 64 -18.79 4.91 9.26
CA VAL A 64 -18.47 3.66 8.56
C VAL A 64 -17.70 4.01 7.29
N LEU A 65 -16.70 3.22 6.95
CA LEU A 65 -15.99 3.29 5.68
C LEU A 65 -16.41 2.16 4.74
N PRO A 66 -16.59 2.42 3.44
CA PRO A 66 -16.96 1.39 2.49
C PRO A 66 -15.82 0.38 2.29
N LEU A 67 -16.16 -0.91 2.26
CA LEU A 67 -15.23 -1.96 1.84
C LEU A 67 -15.02 -1.91 0.33
N GLY A 68 -13.82 -2.19 -0.14
CA GLY A 68 -13.46 -2.17 -1.55
C GLY A 68 -13.18 -0.78 -2.11
N LYS A 69 -12.89 0.20 -1.24
CA LYS A 69 -12.48 1.55 -1.63
C LYS A 69 -11.15 1.91 -0.98
N ALA A 70 -10.20 2.29 -1.85
CA ALA A 70 -8.91 2.83 -1.44
C ALA A 70 -9.03 4.29 -0.98
N HIS A 71 -7.96 4.80 -0.41
CA HIS A 71 -7.86 6.19 0.05
C HIS A 71 -6.53 6.78 -0.42
N VAL A 72 -6.58 7.93 -1.06
CA VAL A 72 -5.37 8.72 -1.35
C VAL A 72 -4.96 9.42 -0.05
N ALA A 73 -3.97 8.85 0.63
CA ALA A 73 -3.47 9.37 1.91
C ALA A 73 -2.58 10.62 1.73
N LYS A 74 -1.95 10.77 0.56
CA LYS A 74 -1.23 11.97 0.12
C LYS A 74 -1.37 12.11 -1.39
N GLU A 75 -1.76 13.29 -1.84
CA GLU A 75 -1.75 13.63 -3.27
C GLU A 75 -0.33 13.81 -3.79
N GLY A 76 -0.10 13.44 -5.05
CA GLY A 76 1.18 13.60 -5.74
C GLY A 76 1.02 13.54 -7.26
N THR A 77 2.10 13.86 -7.99
CA THR A 77 2.06 14.01 -9.46
C THR A 77 3.14 13.25 -10.20
N ASP A 78 4.21 12.79 -9.52
CA ASP A 78 5.40 12.29 -10.20
C ASP A 78 5.61 10.78 -10.08
N VAL A 79 5.11 10.17 -9.00
CA VAL A 79 5.17 8.73 -8.77
C VAL A 79 4.03 8.30 -7.83
N THR A 80 3.45 7.13 -8.07
CA THR A 80 2.46 6.51 -7.19
C THR A 80 3.12 5.50 -6.27
N PHE A 81 2.83 5.58 -4.96
CA PHE A 81 3.08 4.51 -3.98
C PHE A 81 1.76 3.82 -3.66
N VAL A 82 1.63 2.52 -3.97
CA VAL A 82 0.47 1.72 -3.60
C VAL A 82 0.84 0.79 -2.46
N THR A 83 0.10 0.85 -1.38
CA THR A 83 0.41 0.09 -0.16
C THR A 83 -0.81 -0.10 0.75
N PHE A 84 -0.62 -0.74 1.89
CA PHE A 84 -1.66 -0.98 2.89
C PHE A 84 -1.08 -1.12 4.30
N SER A 85 -1.94 -1.00 5.31
CA SER A 85 -1.60 -1.17 6.72
C SER A 85 -0.42 -0.28 7.14
N LYS A 86 0.48 -0.77 7.98
CA LYS A 86 1.62 -0.02 8.52
C LYS A 86 2.51 0.62 7.44
N MET A 87 2.65 -0.01 6.26
CA MET A 87 3.47 0.54 5.18
C MET A 87 2.94 1.87 4.62
N VAL A 88 1.69 2.23 4.88
CA VAL A 88 1.18 3.58 4.53
C VAL A 88 2.00 4.67 5.24
N GLY A 89 2.28 4.52 6.53
CA GLY A 89 3.12 5.45 7.27
C GLY A 89 4.53 5.54 6.70
N THR A 90 5.16 4.38 6.43
CA THR A 90 6.50 4.33 5.83
C THR A 90 6.54 4.99 4.43
N CYS A 91 5.48 4.82 3.64
CA CYS A 91 5.34 5.49 2.33
C CYS A 91 5.13 7.00 2.47
N LEU A 92 4.39 7.46 3.48
CA LEU A 92 4.23 8.89 3.76
C LEU A 92 5.57 9.54 4.15
N ASP A 93 6.36 8.86 4.99
CA ASP A 93 7.70 9.32 5.37
C ASP A 93 8.64 9.33 4.15
N ALA A 94 8.59 8.30 3.31
CA ALA A 94 9.35 8.23 2.07
C ALA A 94 8.95 9.33 1.09
N ALA A 95 7.65 9.63 0.96
CA ALA A 95 7.14 10.69 0.11
C ALA A 95 7.62 12.08 0.59
N ALA A 96 7.61 12.32 1.91
CA ALA A 96 8.12 13.57 2.49
C ALA A 96 9.63 13.74 2.24
N LYS A 97 10.41 12.66 2.43
CA LYS A 97 11.85 12.66 2.16
C LYS A 97 12.14 12.88 0.68
N LEU A 98 11.43 12.20 -0.20
CA LEU A 98 11.58 12.32 -1.65
C LEU A 98 11.30 13.74 -2.15
N GLU A 99 10.26 14.37 -1.62
CA GLU A 99 9.92 15.75 -1.93
C GLU A 99 10.99 16.74 -1.43
N ALA A 100 11.46 16.57 -0.18
CA ALA A 100 12.45 17.46 0.44
C ALA A 100 13.85 17.36 -0.20
N GLU A 101 14.29 16.14 -0.55
CA GLU A 101 15.66 15.91 -1.03
C GLU A 101 15.78 15.93 -2.57
N HIS A 102 14.69 15.60 -3.28
CA HIS A 102 14.72 15.38 -4.73
C HIS A 102 13.67 16.20 -5.51
N GLY A 103 12.74 16.88 -4.82
CA GLY A 103 11.69 17.66 -5.45
C GLY A 103 10.66 16.81 -6.22
N ILE A 104 10.54 15.52 -5.87
CA ILE A 104 9.61 14.56 -6.50
C ILE A 104 8.38 14.41 -5.63
N SER A 105 7.20 14.67 -6.20
CA SER A 105 5.91 14.60 -5.53
C SER A 105 5.29 13.22 -5.65
N ALA A 106 5.32 12.44 -4.58
CA ALA A 106 4.73 11.11 -4.55
C ALA A 106 3.27 11.13 -4.05
N GLU A 107 2.40 10.43 -4.80
CA GLU A 107 1.05 10.08 -4.36
C GLU A 107 1.09 8.79 -3.54
N VAL A 108 0.40 8.77 -2.41
CA VAL A 108 0.32 7.58 -1.55
C VAL A 108 -1.11 7.06 -1.52
N VAL A 109 -1.31 5.88 -2.10
CA VAL A 109 -2.60 5.18 -2.14
C VAL A 109 -2.62 4.08 -1.09
N ASN A 110 -3.48 4.26 -0.07
CA ASN A 110 -3.79 3.25 0.92
C ASN A 110 -4.94 2.37 0.43
N LEU A 111 -4.67 1.11 0.16
CA LEU A 111 -5.65 0.16 -0.38
C LEU A 111 -6.81 -0.12 0.58
N ARG A 112 -6.62 -0.04 1.90
CA ARG A 112 -7.61 -0.36 2.93
C ARG A 112 -8.18 -1.77 2.83
N THR A 113 -8.69 -2.13 1.66
CA THR A 113 -9.27 -3.45 1.37
C THR A 113 -8.45 -4.15 0.30
N LEU A 114 -8.02 -5.37 0.60
CA LEU A 114 -7.22 -6.19 -0.31
C LEU A 114 -8.09 -7.15 -1.13
N ARG A 115 -9.30 -7.44 -0.62
CA ARG A 115 -10.34 -8.18 -1.34
C ARG A 115 -11.73 -7.72 -0.89
N PRO A 116 -12.56 -7.16 -1.80
CA PRO A 116 -12.19 -6.73 -3.17
C PRO A 116 -11.18 -5.59 -3.15
N LEU A 117 -10.24 -5.60 -4.10
CA LEU A 117 -9.26 -4.53 -4.27
C LEU A 117 -9.86 -3.43 -5.15
N ASP A 118 -9.63 -2.16 -4.79
CA ASP A 118 -10.04 -1.01 -5.59
C ASP A 118 -9.07 -0.83 -6.78
N ARG A 119 -9.35 -1.57 -7.87
CA ARG A 119 -8.52 -1.56 -9.08
C ARG A 119 -8.50 -0.18 -9.73
N ASP A 120 -9.66 0.49 -9.74
CA ASP A 120 -9.80 1.80 -10.40
C ASP A 120 -8.91 2.85 -9.74
N ALA A 121 -8.85 2.87 -8.40
CA ALA A 121 -7.98 3.79 -7.67
C ALA A 121 -6.50 3.61 -8.02
N VAL A 122 -6.04 2.37 -8.22
CA VAL A 122 -4.66 2.07 -8.66
C VAL A 122 -4.44 2.56 -10.09
N ILE A 123 -5.36 2.22 -11.00
CA ILE A 123 -5.29 2.59 -12.41
C ILE A 123 -5.27 4.11 -12.58
N ASP A 124 -6.19 4.83 -11.92
CA ASP A 124 -6.30 6.28 -12.01
C ASP A 124 -5.06 6.99 -11.47
N SER A 125 -4.50 6.49 -10.36
CA SER A 125 -3.27 7.03 -9.79
C SER A 125 -2.07 6.84 -10.74
N VAL A 126 -1.91 5.64 -11.30
CA VAL A 126 -0.84 5.37 -12.28
C VAL A 126 -0.98 6.24 -13.53
N LYS A 127 -2.20 6.41 -14.05
CA LYS A 127 -2.46 7.30 -15.19
C LYS A 127 -2.12 8.77 -14.91
N LYS A 128 -2.22 9.20 -13.65
CA LYS A 128 -1.85 10.55 -13.22
C LYS A 128 -0.34 10.74 -13.13
N THR A 129 0.36 9.77 -12.56
CA THR A 129 1.79 9.91 -12.18
C THR A 129 2.76 9.24 -13.14
N ASN A 130 2.32 8.32 -13.97
CA ASN A 130 3.06 7.54 -14.97
C ASN A 130 4.14 6.62 -14.39
N ARG A 131 4.24 6.50 -13.05
CA ARG A 131 5.24 5.67 -12.36
C ARG A 131 4.63 5.02 -11.14
N LEU A 132 5.03 3.78 -10.86
CA LEU A 132 4.49 3.00 -9.77
C LEU A 132 5.57 2.29 -8.96
N VAL A 133 5.49 2.48 -7.65
CA VAL A 133 6.19 1.68 -6.64
C VAL A 133 5.13 1.00 -5.77
N ALA A 134 5.06 -0.32 -5.81
CA ALA A 134 4.16 -1.10 -4.97
C ALA A 134 4.90 -1.61 -3.72
N VAL A 135 4.35 -1.36 -2.54
CA VAL A 135 5.05 -1.58 -1.25
C VAL A 135 4.24 -2.48 -0.33
N GLU A 136 4.86 -3.52 0.22
CA GLU A 136 4.26 -4.40 1.24
C GLU A 136 5.31 -5.00 2.19
N GLU A 137 4.89 -5.37 3.40
CA GLU A 137 5.74 -6.14 4.33
C GLU A 137 5.84 -7.64 3.95
N GLY A 138 4.93 -8.10 3.09
CA GLY A 138 4.88 -9.49 2.61
C GLY A 138 6.08 -9.87 1.74
N TRP A 139 6.24 -11.16 1.49
CA TRP A 139 7.27 -11.67 0.61
C TRP A 139 6.97 -11.37 -0.87
N PRO A 140 8.00 -11.30 -1.73
CA PRO A 140 7.83 -10.88 -3.11
C PRO A 140 7.02 -11.86 -3.97
N GLN A 141 7.17 -13.16 -3.73
CA GLN A 141 6.48 -14.16 -4.53
C GLN A 141 5.01 -14.26 -4.14
N CYS A 142 4.12 -14.12 -5.12
CA CYS A 142 2.67 -14.18 -4.94
C CYS A 142 2.11 -13.16 -3.92
N GLY A 143 2.86 -12.11 -3.60
CA GLY A 143 2.40 -11.03 -2.72
C GLY A 143 1.32 -10.15 -3.35
N ILE A 144 0.76 -9.24 -2.55
CA ILE A 144 -0.24 -8.25 -3.01
C ILE A 144 0.36 -7.35 -4.09
N THR A 145 1.64 -7.00 -3.98
CA THR A 145 2.34 -6.20 -5.01
C THR A 145 2.42 -6.91 -6.35
N SER A 146 2.39 -8.25 -6.40
CA SER A 146 2.29 -9.00 -7.64
C SER A 146 0.92 -8.83 -8.31
N GLU A 147 -0.15 -8.81 -7.52
CA GLU A 147 -1.52 -8.53 -8.02
C GLU A 147 -1.61 -7.09 -8.53
N ILE A 148 -0.99 -6.11 -7.85
CA ILE A 148 -0.92 -4.73 -8.32
C ILE A 148 -0.23 -4.66 -9.70
N CYS A 149 0.87 -5.37 -9.92
CA CYS A 149 1.51 -5.46 -11.22
C CYS A 149 0.56 -6.07 -12.29
N ALA A 150 -0.17 -7.13 -11.94
CA ALA A 150 -1.14 -7.74 -12.86
C ALA A 150 -2.26 -6.75 -13.23
N ILE A 151 -2.81 -6.02 -12.25
CA ILE A 151 -3.83 -4.98 -12.48
C ILE A 151 -3.35 -3.95 -13.51
N VAL A 152 -2.13 -3.46 -13.36
CA VAL A 152 -1.56 -2.48 -14.30
C VAL A 152 -1.38 -3.09 -15.69
N MET A 153 -0.82 -4.29 -15.78
CA MET A 153 -0.59 -4.98 -17.06
C MET A 153 -1.87 -5.36 -17.80
N GLU A 154 -2.97 -5.60 -17.07
CA GLU A 154 -4.27 -5.99 -17.61
C GLU A 154 -5.20 -4.80 -17.91
N SER A 155 -4.72 -3.57 -17.69
CA SER A 155 -5.52 -2.34 -17.81
C SER A 155 -4.86 -1.31 -18.71
N GLU A 156 -5.60 -0.23 -19.00
CA GLU A 156 -5.07 0.92 -19.73
C GLU A 156 -3.92 1.64 -19.01
N ALA A 157 -3.73 1.42 -17.71
CA ALA A 157 -2.61 2.00 -16.96
C ALA A 157 -1.24 1.60 -17.52
N PHE A 158 -1.15 0.44 -18.19
CA PHE A 158 0.07 -0.01 -18.86
C PHE A 158 0.57 1.00 -19.90
N ASP A 159 -0.33 1.60 -20.66
CA ASP A 159 0.02 2.57 -21.72
C ASP A 159 0.56 3.90 -21.17
N TYR A 160 0.40 4.14 -19.87
CA TYR A 160 0.86 5.36 -19.20
C TYR A 160 2.19 5.18 -18.46
N LEU A 161 2.71 3.97 -18.35
CA LEU A 161 3.96 3.74 -17.62
C LEU A 161 5.18 4.31 -18.36
N ASP A 162 5.93 5.17 -17.68
CA ASP A 162 7.23 5.69 -18.12
C ASP A 162 8.39 4.76 -17.75
N ALA A 163 8.18 3.82 -16.83
CA ALA A 163 9.17 2.90 -16.32
C ALA A 163 8.51 1.59 -15.87
N PRO A 164 9.26 0.48 -15.77
CA PRO A 164 8.77 -0.73 -15.12
C PRO A 164 8.27 -0.46 -13.70
N VAL A 165 7.28 -1.22 -13.26
CA VAL A 165 6.80 -1.15 -11.88
C VAL A 165 7.90 -1.63 -10.94
N GLU A 166 8.25 -0.81 -9.96
CA GLU A 166 9.15 -1.20 -8.86
C GLU A 166 8.34 -1.82 -7.72
N ARG A 167 8.89 -2.86 -7.12
CA ARG A 167 8.28 -3.53 -5.96
C ARG A 167 9.24 -3.48 -4.78
N VAL A 168 8.77 -2.94 -3.66
CA VAL A 168 9.51 -2.94 -2.38
C VAL A 168 8.76 -3.85 -1.42
N THR A 169 9.35 -5.00 -1.13
CA THR A 169 8.72 -6.09 -0.37
C THR A 169 9.59 -6.50 0.81
N GLY A 170 9.06 -7.31 1.70
CA GLY A 170 9.88 -8.05 2.64
C GLY A 170 10.95 -8.87 1.90
N ALA A 171 12.10 -9.09 2.55
CA ALA A 171 13.15 -9.94 2.00
C ALA A 171 12.63 -11.38 1.85
N ASP A 172 13.04 -12.07 0.78
CA ASP A 172 12.62 -13.46 0.50
C ASP A 172 13.35 -14.46 1.40
N VAL A 173 13.17 -14.32 2.69
CA VAL A 173 13.73 -15.17 3.74
C VAL A 173 12.69 -15.46 4.81
N PRO A 174 12.78 -16.58 5.55
CA PRO A 174 11.95 -16.77 6.73
C PRO A 174 12.17 -15.63 7.74
N MET A 175 11.09 -15.14 8.34
CA MET A 175 11.17 -14.03 9.29
C MET A 175 12.01 -14.43 10.51
N ALA A 176 13.06 -13.68 10.77
CA ALA A 176 13.93 -13.89 11.92
C ALA A 176 13.29 -13.38 13.21
N TYR A 177 13.55 -14.07 14.33
CA TYR A 177 13.08 -13.64 15.66
C TYR A 177 13.91 -12.48 16.24
N ALA A 178 15.20 -12.42 15.91
CA ALA A 178 16.08 -11.36 16.42
C ALA A 178 15.71 -10.01 15.81
N ILE A 179 15.40 -9.01 16.65
CA ILE A 179 14.94 -7.67 16.25
C ILE A 179 15.80 -7.02 15.14
N PRO A 180 17.14 -7.04 15.19
CA PRO A 180 17.94 -6.46 14.11
C PRO A 180 17.72 -7.14 12.76
N LEU A 181 17.60 -8.46 12.74
CA LEU A 181 17.36 -9.24 11.52
C LEU A 181 15.93 -9.06 11.01
N GLU A 182 14.94 -9.01 11.90
CA GLU A 182 13.56 -8.69 11.56
C GLU A 182 13.48 -7.32 10.87
N LYS A 183 14.10 -6.29 11.43
CA LYS A 183 14.15 -4.95 10.83
C LYS A 183 14.80 -4.94 9.44
N MET A 184 15.88 -5.72 9.24
CA MET A 184 16.53 -5.83 7.94
C MET A 184 15.69 -6.59 6.91
N SER A 185 14.71 -7.38 7.35
CA SER A 185 13.83 -8.14 6.47
C SER A 185 12.62 -7.35 6.00
N LEU A 186 12.36 -6.17 6.55
CA LEU A 186 11.19 -5.35 6.25
C LEU A 186 11.58 -4.10 5.46
N PRO A 187 10.71 -3.61 4.55
CA PRO A 187 10.94 -2.38 3.82
C PRO A 187 11.18 -1.18 4.73
N GLN A 188 12.17 -0.38 4.39
CA GLN A 188 12.49 0.87 5.07
C GLN A 188 12.22 2.07 4.16
N VAL A 189 12.18 3.27 4.74
CA VAL A 189 11.98 4.53 4.01
C VAL A 189 12.97 4.67 2.84
N ASP A 190 14.24 4.37 3.08
CA ASP A 190 15.30 4.50 2.08
C ASP A 190 15.14 3.53 0.90
N ASP A 191 14.60 2.33 1.14
CA ASP A 191 14.32 1.36 0.08
C ASP A 191 13.24 1.89 -0.88
N ILE A 192 12.19 2.54 -0.33
CA ILE A 192 11.09 3.13 -1.09
C ILE A 192 11.59 4.34 -1.90
N VAL A 193 12.38 5.22 -1.26
CA VAL A 193 13.01 6.37 -1.94
C VAL A 193 13.90 5.89 -3.09
N ALA A 194 14.75 4.89 -2.85
CA ALA A 194 15.60 4.33 -3.88
C ALA A 194 14.81 3.72 -5.05
N ALA A 195 13.70 3.03 -4.77
CA ALA A 195 12.81 2.49 -5.80
C ALA A 195 12.17 3.62 -6.62
N ALA A 196 11.67 4.68 -5.97
CA ALA A 196 11.10 5.84 -6.65
C ALA A 196 12.13 6.55 -7.55
N LEU A 197 13.36 6.70 -7.09
CA LEU A 197 14.44 7.30 -7.90
C LEU A 197 14.75 6.44 -9.13
N ARG A 198 14.73 5.10 -9.01
CA ARG A 198 14.91 4.21 -10.18
C ARG A 198 13.81 4.42 -11.21
N THR A 199 12.54 4.57 -10.82
CA THR A 199 11.47 4.85 -11.79
C THR A 199 11.60 6.20 -12.48
N ASN A 200 12.35 7.14 -11.91
CA ASN A 200 12.61 8.46 -12.49
C ASN A 200 13.90 8.50 -13.35
N ASP A 201 14.78 7.52 -13.23
CA ASP A 201 16.01 7.47 -14.03
C ASP A 201 15.80 6.65 -15.31
N ARG A 202 15.39 7.32 -16.39
CA ARG A 202 15.20 6.71 -17.71
C ARG A 202 16.43 5.97 -18.24
N LYS A 203 17.63 6.36 -17.81
CA LYS A 203 18.88 5.73 -18.27
C LYS A 203 19.05 4.31 -17.72
N MET A 204 18.50 4.01 -16.56
CA MET A 204 18.58 2.67 -15.99
C MET A 204 17.81 1.62 -16.80
N TYR A 205 16.83 2.03 -17.58
CA TYR A 205 15.99 1.12 -18.38
C TYR A 205 16.33 1.15 -19.89
N GLY A 206 17.43 1.82 -20.28
CA GLY A 206 17.90 1.84 -21.68
C GLY A 206 17.00 2.64 -22.63
N VAL A 207 16.13 3.48 -22.11
CA VAL A 207 15.31 4.40 -22.89
C VAL A 207 16.06 5.72 -23.00
N ALA A 208 16.56 6.02 -24.21
CA ALA A 208 17.30 7.25 -24.52
C ALA A 208 16.35 8.45 -24.63
#